data_9b1f41192a365c4d6c9b81770ee3f174
#
_entry.id   9b1f41192a365c4d6c9b81770ee3f174
#
_cell.length_a   1.000
_cell.length_b   1.000
_cell.length_c   1.000
_cell.angle_alpha   90.00
_cell.angle_beta   90.00
_cell.angle_gamma   90.00
#
_symmetry.space_group_name_H-M   'P 1'
#
loop_
_entity.id
_entity.type
_entity.pdbx_description
1 polymer ?
#
loop_
_entity_poly.entity_id
_entity_poly.type
_entity_poly.pdbx_seq_one_letter_code
_entity_poly.pdbx_strand_id
1 'polypeptide(L)' 'NRRQRQMCIRDRRNGLDDIRAICQQAKVALVSGGYLIVEHGWQQQPQVVELFRDNGFVNIEQGRDLAGQPRYVLARCI' A
#
# COMPACT_ATOMS: atom_id res chain seq x y z
N ASN A 1 -4.50 18.19 -7.08
CA ASN A 1 -3.27 18.56 -6.40
C ASN A 1 -2.41 17.33 -6.12
N ARG A 2 -1.23 17.28 -6.66
CA ARG A 2 -0.38 16.11 -6.57
C ARG A 2 0.43 16.01 -5.30
N ARG A 3 0.46 17.05 -4.50
CA ARG A 3 1.25 17.05 -3.29
C ARG A 3 0.78 16.04 -2.27
N GLN A 4 -0.52 15.87 -2.18
CA GLN A 4 -1.12 14.99 -1.19
C GLN A 4 -1.77 13.80 -1.85
N ARG A 5 -1.23 13.40 -2.98
CA ARG A 5 -1.84 12.32 -3.71
C ARG A 5 -1.92 11.06 -2.87
N GLN A 6 -3.05 10.43 -2.92
CA GLN A 6 -3.33 9.19 -2.22
C GLN A 6 -3.84 8.19 -3.24
N MET A 7 -3.25 7.02 -3.23
CA MET A 7 -3.71 5.93 -4.09
C MET A 7 -4.28 4.85 -3.21
N CYS A 8 -5.50 4.44 -3.52
CA CYS A 8 -6.19 3.39 -2.77
C CYS A 8 -6.55 2.28 -3.74
N ILE A 9 -5.99 1.11 -3.49
CA ILE A 9 -6.14 -0.03 -4.38
C ILE A 9 -6.80 -1.15 -3.60
N ARG A 10 -7.81 -1.75 -4.20
CA ARG A 10 -8.45 -2.91 -3.63
C ARG A 10 -8.11 -4.12 -4.46
N ASP A 11 -7.56 -5.11 -3.81
CA ASP A 11 -7.21 -6.36 -4.46
C ASP A 11 -8.25 -7.40 -4.08
N ARG A 12 -8.93 -7.93 -5.08
CA ARG A 12 -9.97 -8.92 -4.86
C ARG A 12 -9.50 -10.33 -5.07
N ARG A 13 -8.30 -10.49 -5.58
CA ARG A 13 -7.75 -11.79 -5.84
C ARG A 13 -6.37 -11.80 -5.24
N ASN A 14 -5.70 -12.89 -5.34
CA ASN A 14 -4.35 -12.94 -4.84
C ASN A 14 -3.44 -12.21 -5.82
N GLY A 15 -3.55 -10.91 -5.84
CA GLY A 15 -2.89 -10.07 -6.80
C GLY A 15 -1.63 -9.42 -6.29
N LEU A 16 -0.74 -10.18 -5.65
CA LEU A 16 0.51 -9.61 -5.15
C LEU A 16 1.37 -9.01 -6.25
N ASP A 17 1.32 -9.60 -7.45
CA ASP A 17 2.04 -9.03 -8.57
C ASP A 17 1.48 -7.67 -8.96
N ASP A 18 0.16 -7.52 -8.89
CA ASP A 18 -0.48 -6.25 -9.16
C ASP A 18 -0.09 -5.21 -8.11
N ILE A 19 -0.04 -5.63 -6.86
CA ILE A 19 0.37 -4.72 -5.78
C ILE A 19 1.82 -4.31 -5.97
N ARG A 20 2.67 -5.22 -6.37
CA ARG A 20 4.07 -4.88 -6.67
C ARG A 20 4.16 -3.83 -7.76
N ALA A 21 3.42 -4.02 -8.85
CA ALA A 21 3.42 -3.06 -9.95
C ALA A 21 2.92 -1.70 -9.50
N ILE A 22 1.90 -1.68 -8.65
CA ILE A 22 1.34 -0.44 -8.14
C ILE A 22 2.33 0.27 -7.23
N CYS A 23 3.06 -0.46 -6.40
CA CYS A 23 4.10 0.15 -5.58
C CYS A 23 5.16 0.83 -6.43
N GLN A 24 5.55 0.18 -7.52
CA GLN A 24 6.54 0.74 -8.42
C GLN A 24 6.02 1.98 -9.12
N GLN A 25 4.77 1.95 -9.57
CA GLN A 25 4.16 3.10 -10.21
C GLN A 25 3.97 4.26 -9.23
N ALA A 26 3.61 3.95 -8.00
CA ALA A 26 3.38 4.98 -7.00
C ALA A 26 4.65 5.75 -6.70
N LYS A 27 5.79 5.09 -6.72
CA LYS A 27 7.04 5.78 -6.46
C LYS A 27 7.34 6.85 -7.51
N VAL A 28 6.83 6.65 -8.72
CA VAL A 28 7.00 7.63 -9.79
C VAL A 28 5.91 8.68 -9.72
N ALA A 29 4.67 8.27 -9.43
CA ALA A 29 3.52 9.14 -9.50
C ALA A 29 3.33 10.01 -8.27
N LEU A 30 3.72 9.52 -7.10
CA LEU A 30 3.54 10.25 -5.86
C LEU A 30 4.69 11.22 -5.64
N VAL A 31 4.38 12.38 -5.11
CA VAL A 31 5.42 13.31 -4.68
C VAL A 31 5.95 12.82 -3.33
N SER A 32 7.13 13.33 -2.98
CA SER A 32 7.73 13.05 -1.68
C SER A 32 6.72 13.41 -0.59
N GLY A 33 6.50 12.48 0.33
CA GLY A 33 5.52 12.68 1.39
C GLY A 33 4.11 12.26 1.02
N GLY A 34 3.87 11.82 -0.20
CA GLY A 34 2.57 11.31 -0.59
C GLY A 34 2.29 9.97 0.05
N TYR A 35 1.02 9.56 0.03
CA TYR A 35 0.59 8.33 0.69
C TYR A 35 0.17 7.30 -0.34
N LEU A 36 0.40 6.03 0.00
CA LEU A 36 -0.15 4.91 -0.73
C LEU A 36 -0.92 4.04 0.27
N ILE A 37 -2.18 3.74 -0.07
CA ILE A 37 -3.01 2.85 0.73
C ILE A 37 -3.44 1.70 -0.15
N VAL A 38 -3.19 0.47 0.29
CA VAL A 38 -3.57 -0.73 -0.45
C VAL A 38 -4.43 -1.59 0.45
N GLU A 39 -5.63 -1.94 -0.04
CA GLU A 39 -6.48 -2.93 0.61
C GLU A 39 -6.11 -4.31 0.09
N HIS A 40 -6.19 -5.30 0.96
CA HIS A 40 -5.75 -6.65 0.62
C HIS A 40 -6.59 -7.68 1.37
N GLY A 41 -6.44 -8.95 1.01
CA GLY A 41 -7.01 -10.04 1.77
C GLY A 41 -6.29 -10.15 3.10
N TRP A 42 -7.01 -10.56 4.14
CA TRP A 42 -6.46 -10.55 5.50
C TRP A 42 -5.20 -11.41 5.64
N GLN A 43 -5.04 -12.41 4.78
CA GLN A 43 -3.88 -13.28 4.83
C GLN A 43 -2.65 -12.70 4.14
N GLN A 44 -2.83 -11.60 3.40
CA GLN A 44 -1.77 -11.06 2.57
C GLN A 44 -0.97 -9.94 3.22
N GLN A 45 -1.35 -9.52 4.42
CA GLN A 45 -0.73 -8.33 5.01
C GLN A 45 0.79 -8.42 5.12
N PRO A 46 1.38 -9.55 5.58
CA PRO A 46 2.83 -9.59 5.68
C PRO A 46 3.53 -9.40 4.34
N GLN A 47 2.98 -9.99 3.27
CA GLN A 47 3.57 -9.84 1.96
C GLN A 47 3.43 -8.41 1.44
N VAL A 48 2.30 -7.77 1.71
CA VAL A 48 2.08 -6.40 1.28
C VAL A 48 3.04 -5.45 1.99
N VAL A 49 3.25 -5.65 3.28
CA VAL A 49 4.20 -4.85 4.05
C VAL A 49 5.61 -5.02 3.47
N GLU A 50 5.98 -6.24 3.13
CA GLU A 50 7.28 -6.50 2.52
C GLU A 50 7.43 -5.76 1.20
N LEU A 51 6.39 -5.79 0.37
CA LEU A 51 6.43 -5.09 -0.91
C LEU A 51 6.60 -3.59 -0.73
N PHE A 52 5.93 -3.01 0.25
CA PHE A 52 6.07 -1.59 0.55
C PHE A 52 7.51 -1.30 0.99
N ARG A 53 8.03 -2.10 1.89
CA ARG A 53 9.38 -1.89 2.40
C ARG A 53 10.41 -2.03 1.29
N ASP A 54 10.26 -3.05 0.45
CA ASP A 54 11.19 -3.31 -0.64
C ASP A 54 11.22 -2.17 -1.65
N ASN A 55 10.11 -1.45 -1.76
CA ASN A 55 10.02 -0.32 -2.68
C ASN A 55 10.37 1.01 -2.02
N GLY A 56 10.86 0.98 -0.79
CA GLY A 56 11.37 2.18 -0.15
C GLY A 56 10.33 3.06 0.51
N PHE A 57 9.11 2.57 0.69
CA PHE A 57 8.12 3.32 1.44
C PHE A 57 8.45 3.32 2.92
N VAL A 58 8.05 4.38 3.61
CA VAL A 58 8.35 4.57 5.02
C VAL A 58 7.09 4.79 5.82
N ASN A 59 7.20 4.75 7.13
CA ASN A 59 6.08 4.95 8.04
C ASN A 59 4.94 4.00 7.71
N ILE A 60 5.28 2.74 7.52
CA ILE A 60 4.32 1.72 7.13
C ILE A 60 3.39 1.42 8.30
N GLU A 61 2.09 1.58 8.06
CA GLU A 61 1.07 1.31 9.06
C GLU A 61 0.13 0.24 8.54
N GLN A 62 -0.32 -0.59 9.45
CA GLN A 62 -1.23 -1.69 9.12
C GLN A 62 -2.57 -1.39 9.76
N GLY A 63 -3.64 -1.52 8.97
CA GLY A 63 -4.97 -1.24 9.47
C GLY A 63 -5.87 -2.45 9.42
N ARG A 64 -6.90 -2.41 10.23
CA ARG A 64 -7.87 -3.48 10.35
C ARG A 64 -9.25 -2.98 10.01
N ASP A 65 -10.11 -3.89 9.58
CA ASP A 65 -11.50 -3.55 9.34
C ASP A 65 -12.29 -3.60 10.65
N LEU A 66 -13.58 -3.36 10.55
CA LEU A 66 -14.45 -3.34 11.73
C LEU A 66 -14.53 -4.68 12.44
N ALA A 67 -14.26 -5.75 11.72
CA ALA A 67 -14.25 -7.09 12.30
C ALA A 67 -12.89 -7.43 12.93
N GLY A 68 -11.93 -6.51 12.90
CA GLY A 68 -10.61 -6.74 13.47
C GLY A 68 -9.66 -7.49 12.59
N GLN A 69 -10.02 -7.73 11.33
CA GLN A 69 -9.17 -8.46 10.40
C GLN A 69 -8.20 -7.51 9.71
N PRO A 70 -6.94 -7.91 9.49
CA PRO A 70 -6.02 -7.09 8.70
C PRO A 70 -6.63 -6.79 7.33
N ARG A 71 -6.63 -5.53 6.93
CA ARG A 71 -7.34 -5.13 5.73
C ARG A 71 -6.57 -4.19 4.83
N TYR A 72 -5.72 -3.34 5.36
CA TYR A 72 -4.99 -2.41 4.51
C TYR A 72 -3.62 -2.09 5.07
N VAL A 73 -2.77 -1.60 4.18
CA VAL A 73 -1.44 -1.09 4.53
C VAL A 73 -1.34 0.32 3.97
N LEU A 74 -0.85 1.22 4.79
CA LEU A 74 -0.66 2.62 4.46
C LEU A 74 0.79 2.97 4.65
N ALA A 75 1.36 3.71 3.72
CA ALA A 75 2.74 4.15 3.87
C ALA A 75 2.97 5.45 3.12
N ARG A 76 4.10 6.05 3.36
CA ARG A 76 4.47 7.31 2.73
C ARG A 76 5.61 7.10 1.77
N CYS A 77 5.57 7.87 0.69
CA CYS A 77 6.66 7.92 -0.28
C CYS A 77 7.70 8.93 0.21
N ILE A 78 8.95 8.54 0.15
CA ILE A 78 10.04 9.45 0.54
C ILE A 78 10.28 10.50 -0.53
#